data_46e6f42fa72dc16657cc39e5d78e8cb5
#
_entry.id   46e6f42fa72dc16657cc39e5d78e8cb5
#
_cell.length_a   1.000
_cell.length_b   1.000
_cell.length_c   1.000
_cell.angle_alpha   90.00
_cell.angle_beta   90.00
_cell.angle_gamma   90.00
#
_symmetry.space_group_name_H-M   'P 1'
#
loop_
_entity.id
_entity.type
_entity.pdbx_description
1 polymer ?
#
loop_
_entity_poly.entity_id
_entity_poly.type
_entity_poly.pdbx_seq_one_letter_code
_entity_poly.pdbx_strand_id
1 'polypeptide(L)'
;MNDTKSLPTLPDRLSRNPHSAHHVAEVFEHDIGIRLNGKERTNVEEYCISEGWIKIASPKALDRRGQPLLMTLKGKIEAFYR
;
A
#
# COMPACT_ATOMS: atom_id res chain seq x y z
N MET A 1 -13.25 6.11 -27.02
CA MET A 1 -13.03 5.98 -26.50
C MET A 1 -12.74 6.08 -25.88
N ASN A 2 -12.42 6.05 -25.48
CA ASN A 2 -11.96 6.09 -24.80
C ASN A 2 -11.57 5.93 -24.00
N ASP A 3 -11.62 5.82 -24.22
CA ASP A 3 -11.23 5.58 -23.41
C ASP A 3 -10.59 5.83 -22.65
N THR A 4 -10.65 6.39 -22.72
CA THR A 4 -9.78 6.70 -21.77
C THR A 4 -10.25 6.32 -20.50
N LYS A 5 -9.85 5.36 -20.04
CA LYS A 5 -10.19 4.98 -18.83
C LYS A 5 -9.54 5.72 -17.84
N SER A 6 -10.18 6.49 -17.07
CA SER A 6 -9.64 7.06 -15.88
C SER A 6 -9.38 5.96 -14.91
N LEU A 7 -8.19 5.89 -14.40
CA LEU A 7 -7.88 4.97 -13.31
C LEU A 7 -8.58 5.46 -12.04
N PRO A 8 -8.98 4.57 -11.14
CA PRO A 8 -9.56 5.00 -9.86
C PRO A 8 -8.59 5.90 -9.11
N THR A 9 -9.11 6.90 -8.43
CA THR A 9 -8.26 7.75 -7.61
C THR A 9 -7.68 6.93 -6.45
N LEU A 10 -6.37 7.00 -6.26
CA LEU A 10 -5.76 6.30 -5.16
C LEU A 10 -6.18 6.94 -3.84
N PRO A 11 -6.69 6.16 -2.88
CA PRO A 11 -7.15 6.72 -1.62
C PRO A 11 -6.00 7.18 -0.75
N ASP A 12 -6.31 8.03 0.23
CA ASP A 12 -5.32 8.49 1.20
C ASP A 12 -4.79 7.33 2.04
N ARG A 13 -5.64 6.36 2.36
CA ARG A 13 -5.27 5.17 3.09
C ARG A 13 -5.78 3.94 2.37
N LEU A 14 -4.90 2.97 2.18
CA LEU A 14 -5.24 1.78 1.42
C LEU A 14 -4.58 0.57 2.06
N SER A 15 -5.32 -0.52 2.18
CA SER A 15 -4.81 -1.77 2.73
C SER A 15 -4.98 -2.89 1.71
N ARG A 16 -4.00 -3.76 1.59
CA ARG A 16 -4.09 -4.95 0.75
C ARG A 16 -4.93 -6.04 1.39
N ASN A 17 -5.19 -5.94 2.69
CA ASN A 17 -5.99 -6.92 3.40
C ASN A 17 -7.47 -6.74 3.04
N PRO A 18 -8.11 -7.73 2.39
CA PRO A 18 -9.51 -7.58 1.97
C PRO A 18 -10.49 -7.47 3.13
N HIS A 19 -10.05 -7.81 4.33
CA HIS A 19 -10.90 -7.66 5.52
C HIS A 19 -10.78 -6.28 6.15
N SER A 20 -9.88 -5.44 5.65
CA SER A 20 -9.72 -4.10 6.18
C SER A 20 -10.77 -3.17 5.60
N ALA A 21 -11.26 -2.22 6.42
CA ALA A 21 -12.16 -1.18 5.94
C ALA A 21 -11.49 -0.26 4.91
N HIS A 22 -10.18 -0.30 4.82
CA HIS A 22 -9.43 0.54 3.89
C HIS A 22 -9.03 -0.20 2.62
N HIS A 23 -9.57 -1.39 2.40
CA HIS A 23 -9.29 -2.14 1.19
C HIS A 23 -10.21 -1.66 0.07
N VAL A 24 -9.65 -1.35 -1.09
CA VAL A 24 -10.41 -0.95 -2.27
C VAL A 24 -10.03 -1.88 -3.40
N ALA A 25 -10.88 -2.86 -3.66
CA ALA A 25 -10.56 -3.93 -4.61
C ALA A 25 -10.28 -3.42 -6.01
N GLU A 26 -11.02 -2.43 -6.50
CA GLU A 26 -10.83 -1.98 -7.87
C GLU A 26 -9.49 -1.29 -8.09
N VAL A 27 -8.87 -0.74 -7.04
CA VAL A 27 -7.53 -0.18 -7.14
C VAL A 27 -6.52 -1.29 -7.39
N PHE A 28 -6.73 -2.44 -6.76
CA PHE A 28 -5.81 -3.58 -6.88
C PHE A 28 -5.97 -4.35 -8.19
N GLU A 29 -6.89 -3.95 -9.06
CA GLU A 29 -6.93 -4.47 -10.42
C GLU A 29 -5.79 -3.89 -11.26
N HIS A 30 -5.10 -2.88 -10.74
CA HIS A 30 -3.99 -2.22 -11.41
C HIS A 30 -2.73 -2.41 -10.60
N ASP A 31 -1.59 -2.19 -11.23
CA ASP A 31 -0.31 -2.31 -10.55
C ASP A 31 0.00 -0.98 -9.87
N ILE A 32 0.22 -1.02 -8.57
CA ILE A 32 0.40 0.17 -7.75
C ILE A 32 1.81 0.20 -7.19
N GLY A 33 2.45 1.36 -7.26
CA GLY A 33 3.75 1.58 -6.64
C GLY A 33 3.63 2.53 -5.47
N ILE A 34 4.48 2.34 -4.48
CA ILE A 34 4.53 3.19 -3.28
C ILE A 34 5.96 3.66 -3.08
N ARG A 35 6.13 4.96 -2.87
CA ARG A 35 7.44 5.53 -2.54
C ARG A 35 7.42 6.08 -1.13
N LEU A 36 8.48 5.81 -0.40
CA LEU A 36 8.71 6.39 0.92
C LEU A 36 9.94 7.27 0.82
N ASN A 37 9.78 8.56 1.04
CA ASN A 37 10.85 9.55 0.93
C ASN A 37 11.57 9.48 -0.43
N GLY A 38 10.77 9.29 -1.49
CA GLY A 38 11.29 9.24 -2.86
C GLY A 38 11.85 7.91 -3.28
N LYS A 39 11.83 6.90 -2.40
CA LYS A 39 12.39 5.59 -2.71
C LYS A 39 11.27 4.56 -2.77
N GLU A 40 11.17 3.82 -3.86
CA GLU A 40 10.11 2.85 -4.03
C GLU A 40 10.29 1.68 -3.07
N ARG A 41 9.16 1.26 -2.46
CA ARG A 41 9.11 0.12 -1.57
C ARG A 41 8.20 -0.94 -2.17
N THR A 42 8.54 -2.20 -1.99
CA THR A 42 7.79 -3.29 -2.59
C THR A 42 6.92 -4.01 -1.59
N ASN A 43 7.20 -4.30 -0.46
CA ASN A 43 6.44 -5.14 0.47
C ASN A 43 5.36 -4.40 1.25
N VAL A 44 4.77 -3.37 0.63
CA VAL A 44 3.83 -2.51 1.36
C VAL A 44 2.48 -3.21 1.48
N GLU A 45 2.03 -3.40 2.70
CA GLU A 45 0.73 -4.00 2.99
C GLU A 45 -0.34 -2.95 3.22
N GLU A 46 0.05 -1.78 3.69
CA GLU A 46 -0.90 -0.69 3.95
C GLU A 46 -0.14 0.62 3.92
N TYR A 47 -0.80 1.70 3.50
CA TYR A 47 -0.19 3.02 3.57
C TYR A 47 -1.21 4.05 4.04
N CYS A 48 -0.73 5.16 4.55
CA CYS A 48 -1.56 6.32 4.85
C CYS A 48 -0.76 7.57 4.50
N ILE A 49 -1.21 8.30 3.48
CA ILE A 49 -0.47 9.46 2.97
C ILE A 49 -0.57 10.62 3.94
N SER A 50 -1.77 10.89 4.45
CA SER A 50 -1.96 12.04 5.33
C SER A 50 -1.21 11.90 6.66
N GLU A 51 -1.10 10.69 7.17
CA GLU A 51 -0.35 10.45 8.41
C GLU A 51 1.12 10.14 8.15
N GLY A 52 1.47 9.88 6.89
CA GLY A 52 2.87 9.70 6.51
C GLY A 52 3.49 8.40 7.01
N TRP A 53 2.83 7.27 6.78
CA TRP A 53 3.41 5.98 7.16
C TRP A 53 3.00 4.88 6.18
N ILE A 54 3.80 3.83 6.18
CA ILE A 54 3.47 2.59 5.47
C ILE A 54 3.73 1.43 6.42
N LYS A 55 3.05 0.32 6.17
CA LYS A 55 3.32 -0.94 6.85
C LYS A 55 3.86 -1.92 5.84
N ILE A 56 4.98 -2.54 6.17
CA ILE A 56 5.59 -3.54 5.30
C ILE A 56 5.68 -4.86 6.04
N ALA A 57 5.62 -5.94 5.28
CA ALA A 57 5.78 -7.28 5.84
C ALA A 57 7.26 -7.60 5.96
N SER A 58 7.67 -8.10 7.12
CA SER A 58 9.06 -8.51 7.33
C SER A 58 9.16 -10.01 7.11
N PRO A 59 9.88 -10.48 6.08
CA PRO A 59 9.98 -11.91 5.84
C PRO A 59 10.86 -12.63 6.86
N LYS A 60 11.64 -11.87 7.62
CA LYS A 60 12.58 -12.47 8.57
C LYS A 60 12.04 -12.53 10.00
N ALA A 61 10.95 -11.85 10.28
CA ALA A 61 10.37 -11.83 11.62
C ALA A 61 8.95 -12.35 11.55
N LEU A 62 8.66 -13.41 12.26
CA LEU A 62 7.35 -14.02 12.29
C LEU A 62 6.76 -13.90 13.69
N ASP A 63 5.44 -13.81 13.76
CA ASP A 63 4.77 -13.85 15.03
C ASP A 63 4.57 -15.30 15.47
N ARG A 64 3.86 -15.52 16.58
CA ARG A 64 3.67 -16.86 17.12
C ARG A 64 2.89 -17.78 16.21
N ARG A 65 2.14 -17.20 15.26
CA ARG A 65 1.33 -17.96 14.32
C ARG A 65 2.04 -18.23 13.02
N GLY A 66 3.30 -17.82 12.90
CA GLY A 66 4.06 -17.96 11.66
C GLY A 66 3.73 -16.91 10.62
N GLN A 67 3.01 -15.85 10.99
CA GLN A 67 2.68 -14.75 10.07
C GLN A 67 3.79 -13.72 10.09
N PRO A 68 4.11 -13.11 8.94
CA PRO A 68 5.11 -12.05 8.93
C PRO A 68 4.69 -10.89 9.81
N LEU A 69 5.62 -10.37 10.60
CA LEU A 69 5.36 -9.18 11.40
C LEU A 69 5.34 -7.97 10.49
N LEU A 70 4.45 -7.04 10.78
CA LEU A 70 4.39 -5.79 10.03
C LEU A 70 5.22 -4.75 10.74
N MET A 71 5.99 -4.00 9.94
CA MET A 71 6.80 -2.90 10.45
C MET A 71 6.22 -1.61 9.90
N THR A 72 6.16 -0.59 10.74
CA THR A 72 5.69 0.73 10.32
C THR A 72 6.88 1.62 10.04
N LEU A 73 6.92 2.19 8.83
CA LEU A 73 7.93 3.16 8.44
C LEU A 73 7.24 4.50 8.21
N LYS A 74 7.85 5.57 8.70
CA LYS A 74 7.26 6.90 8.58
C LYS A 74 8.07 7.77 7.63
N GLY A 75 7.38 8.67 6.93
CA GLY A 75 8.01 9.59 6.01
C GLY A 75 7.00 10.12 5.01
N LYS A 76 7.50 10.70 3.93
CA LYS A 76 6.65 11.21 2.86
C LYS A 76 6.23 10.03 1.98
N ILE A 77 4.93 9.84 1.87
CA ILE A 77 4.37 8.71 1.12
C ILE A 77 3.81 9.20 -0.21
N GLU A 78 4.14 8.49 -1.27
CA GLU A 78 3.59 8.73 -2.60
C GLU A 78 3.05 7.42 -3.14
N ALA A 79 1.82 7.43 -3.62
CA ALA A 79 1.22 6.27 -4.26
C ALA A 79 0.96 6.61 -5.72
N PHE A 80 1.22 5.65 -6.61
CA PHE A 80 1.08 5.89 -8.04
C PHE A 80 0.76 4.59 -8.75
N TYR A 81 0.21 4.70 -9.95
CA TYR A 81 0.03 3.53 -10.81
C TYR A 81 1.30 3.35 -11.65
N ARG A 82 1.71 2.11 -11.79
CA ARG A 82 2.87 1.78 -12.60
C ARG A 82 2.54 1.68 -14.08
#